data_643f134d3dec2d227067921c6d42fd5b
#
_entry.id   643f134d3dec2d227067921c6d42fd5b
#
_cell.length_a   1.000
_cell.length_b   1.000
_cell.length_c   1.000
_cell.angle_alpha   90.00
_cell.angle_beta   90.00
_cell.angle_gamma   90.00
#
_symmetry.space_group_name_H-M   'P 1'
#
loop_
_entity.id
_entity.type
_entity.pdbx_description
1 polymer ?
#
loop_
_entity_poly.entity_id
_entity_poly.type
_entity_poly.pdbx_seq_one_letter_code
_entity_poly.pdbx_strand_id
1 'polypeptide(L)'
;MYNMGGSIADALKRIQTNEYVLPAIQREFVWWPEQIEKLFDSLMQGYPFGTFLFWKVQPETSGKFKFYDFVRNYHERDAAHCPDLGSLPNQALIAVLDGQQRLTALNIGLRGSMALKLPNKWWNNPEAFPKRTLRLDLLSKGEPDEDGVRYRFKFLDDAQVARDQNSHWFNVPSVLAMGSGPEMMEALMDAGLKDQGLKTAYKVLDQLHRVVHTAQLINYYEETSQEIDRVLNIFIRLNSGGTILSYSDLLLSIAVAQWKEIDARAEIHKLVDELNDIGMGFALSQDFVLKAGLMLTDISSVGFKVENFTAANMQTLEGNWPLVRSALVRTIELAASFGLNGQSLRADSALLPIAYYLYRRSAPPNYVTHSSFASDRLAIRDWLFRSIVKASGIWGSGLDTLLTALREVIAESGKDAFPSELLHRSMAQRGKSLGFEEAEIDDLLHLQYGDRRIFPLLSLLFPFVDFHNQFHVDHVYPRSRFTRKRLIKAGVAEERVEELERHADELPNLQLLEGATNNEKRTAMPGSWLAKHHANKTAARNYLENHLLGTLGDEIDTFDIFYSERRERLREKLIDLLATPQTRTPVASEAE
;
A
#
# COMPACT_ATOMS: atom_id res chain seq x y z
N MET A 1 -1.08 -38.09 7.50
CA MET A 1 -1.53 -39.13 6.54
C MET A 1 -2.16 -38.43 5.35
N TYR A 2 -1.92 -38.93 4.11
CA TYR A 2 -2.61 -38.37 2.92
C TYR A 2 -4.04 -38.90 2.85
N ASN A 3 -4.98 -37.98 2.67
CA ASN A 3 -6.41 -38.30 2.59
C ASN A 3 -7.02 -37.70 1.31
N MET A 4 -7.98 -38.39 0.72
CA MET A 4 -8.87 -37.86 -0.30
C MET A 4 -10.06 -37.20 0.40
N GLY A 5 -10.29 -35.92 0.18
CA GLY A 5 -11.16 -35.09 1.04
C GLY A 5 -12.49 -34.67 0.46
N GLY A 6 -12.91 -35.23 -0.67
CA GLY A 6 -14.23 -34.92 -1.21
C GLY A 6 -14.27 -33.85 -2.30
N SER A 7 -15.48 -33.45 -2.65
CA SER A 7 -15.76 -32.43 -3.67
C SER A 7 -15.56 -31.01 -3.16
N ILE A 8 -15.56 -30.02 -4.07
CA ILE A 8 -15.57 -28.60 -3.72
C ILE A 8 -16.84 -28.25 -2.93
N ALA A 9 -18.00 -28.78 -3.34
CA ALA A 9 -19.27 -28.55 -2.63
C ALA A 9 -19.22 -29.06 -1.18
N ASP A 10 -18.59 -30.23 -0.92
CA ASP A 10 -18.39 -30.75 0.44
C ASP A 10 -17.50 -29.83 1.27
N ALA A 11 -16.39 -29.33 0.70
CA ALA A 11 -15.51 -28.40 1.38
C ALA A 11 -16.21 -27.07 1.74
N LEU A 12 -16.99 -26.52 0.83
CA LEU A 12 -17.77 -25.31 1.08
C LEU A 12 -18.86 -25.52 2.15
N LYS A 13 -19.46 -26.71 2.21
CA LYS A 13 -20.39 -27.07 3.27
C LYS A 13 -19.69 -27.11 4.63
N ARG A 14 -18.50 -27.70 4.71
CA ARG A 14 -17.69 -27.74 5.94
C ARG A 14 -17.23 -26.35 6.39
N ILE A 15 -16.91 -25.45 5.46
CA ILE A 15 -16.69 -24.03 5.77
C ILE A 15 -17.96 -23.41 6.38
N GLN A 16 -19.13 -23.65 5.77
CA GLN A 16 -20.39 -23.09 6.24
C GLN A 16 -20.80 -23.54 7.64
N THR A 17 -20.39 -24.73 8.03
CA THR A 17 -20.69 -25.33 9.35
C THR A 17 -19.58 -25.06 10.38
N ASN A 18 -18.58 -24.24 10.04
CA ASN A 18 -17.39 -23.97 10.85
C ASN A 18 -16.61 -25.26 11.23
N GLU A 19 -16.72 -26.30 10.43
CA GLU A 19 -15.86 -27.49 10.54
C GLU A 19 -14.47 -27.19 9.97
N TYR A 20 -14.41 -26.48 8.81
CA TYR A 20 -13.19 -25.90 8.28
C TYR A 20 -13.08 -24.45 8.73
N VAL A 21 -11.98 -24.12 9.41
CA VAL A 21 -11.71 -22.79 9.95
C VAL A 21 -10.28 -22.34 9.61
N LEU A 22 -10.03 -21.06 9.70
CA LEU A 22 -8.68 -20.51 9.58
C LEU A 22 -8.11 -20.28 10.99
N PRO A 23 -6.95 -20.87 11.32
CA PRO A 23 -6.29 -20.55 12.57
C PRO A 23 -5.72 -19.13 12.52
N ALA A 24 -5.58 -18.48 13.67
CA ALA A 24 -5.08 -17.12 13.78
C ALA A 24 -3.69 -16.91 13.16
N ILE A 25 -2.94 -17.98 12.93
CA ILE A 25 -1.64 -17.96 12.26
C ILE A 25 -1.72 -17.75 10.73
N GLN A 26 -2.91 -17.68 10.13
CA GLN A 26 -3.07 -17.50 8.69
C GLN A 26 -3.11 -16.02 8.30
N ARG A 27 -2.56 -15.74 7.10
CA ARG A 27 -2.64 -14.39 6.51
C ARG A 27 -4.06 -14.09 6.01
N GLU A 28 -4.33 -12.82 5.79
CA GLU A 28 -5.54 -12.36 5.12
C GLU A 28 -5.64 -12.84 3.66
N PHE A 29 -6.83 -12.74 3.10
CA PHE A 29 -7.05 -13.02 1.68
C PHE A 29 -6.41 -11.92 0.82
N VAL A 30 -5.58 -12.31 -0.16
CA VAL A 30 -4.78 -11.38 -0.97
C VAL A 30 -4.92 -11.57 -2.48
N TRP A 31 -5.73 -12.52 -2.93
CA TRP A 31 -5.89 -12.78 -4.36
C TRP A 31 -6.76 -11.74 -5.05
N TRP A 32 -6.32 -11.33 -6.23
CA TRP A 32 -7.09 -10.49 -7.14
C TRP A 32 -8.12 -11.29 -7.95
N PRO A 33 -9.15 -10.64 -8.53
CA PRO A 33 -10.17 -11.31 -9.33
C PRO A 33 -9.60 -12.23 -10.40
N GLU A 34 -8.58 -11.78 -11.12
CA GLU A 34 -7.94 -12.52 -12.21
C GLU A 34 -7.32 -13.85 -11.75
N GLN A 35 -6.83 -13.90 -10.51
CA GLN A 35 -6.29 -15.12 -9.93
C GLN A 35 -7.40 -16.14 -9.62
N ILE A 36 -8.56 -15.66 -9.17
CA ILE A 36 -9.74 -16.51 -8.94
C ILE A 36 -10.29 -17.00 -10.29
N GLU A 37 -10.43 -16.10 -11.28
CA GLU A 37 -10.88 -16.43 -12.64
C GLU A 37 -10.00 -17.52 -13.26
N LYS A 38 -8.67 -17.38 -13.14
CA LYS A 38 -7.69 -18.36 -13.62
C LYS A 38 -7.74 -19.68 -12.85
N LEU A 39 -8.03 -19.65 -11.54
CA LEU A 39 -8.23 -20.86 -10.74
C LEU A 39 -9.42 -21.68 -11.28
N PHE A 40 -10.56 -21.03 -11.52
CA PHE A 40 -11.76 -21.71 -12.03
C PHE A 40 -11.56 -22.25 -13.44
N ASP A 41 -10.88 -21.51 -14.31
CA ASP A 41 -10.49 -22.02 -15.64
C ASP A 41 -9.59 -23.25 -15.52
N SER A 42 -8.58 -23.23 -14.66
CA SER A 42 -7.68 -24.36 -14.41
C SER A 42 -8.43 -25.60 -13.91
N LEU A 43 -9.39 -25.43 -13.00
CA LEU A 43 -10.23 -26.52 -12.51
C LEU A 43 -11.11 -27.12 -13.63
N MET A 44 -11.68 -26.28 -14.48
CA MET A 44 -12.47 -26.70 -15.63
C MET A 44 -11.64 -27.45 -16.68
N GLN A 45 -10.37 -27.10 -16.82
CA GLN A 45 -9.43 -27.79 -17.69
C GLN A 45 -8.87 -29.10 -17.10
N GLY A 46 -9.17 -29.40 -15.81
CA GLY A 46 -8.71 -30.59 -15.11
C GLY A 46 -7.25 -30.49 -14.64
N TYR A 47 -6.71 -29.28 -14.51
CA TYR A 47 -5.36 -29.10 -13.98
C TYR A 47 -5.27 -29.44 -12.49
N PRO A 48 -4.10 -29.87 -11.99
CA PRO A 48 -3.91 -30.21 -10.59
C PRO A 48 -4.24 -29.04 -9.66
N PHE A 49 -5.08 -29.30 -8.69
CA PHE A 49 -5.51 -28.28 -7.70
C PHE A 49 -4.50 -28.10 -6.54
N GLY A 50 -3.55 -29.03 -6.43
CA GLY A 50 -2.60 -29.09 -5.34
C GLY A 50 -3.12 -29.82 -4.10
N THR A 51 -2.24 -29.96 -3.11
CA THR A 51 -2.56 -30.60 -1.83
C THR A 51 -2.79 -29.53 -0.77
N PHE A 52 -3.68 -29.81 0.18
CA PHE A 52 -3.91 -28.97 1.36
C PHE A 52 -3.15 -29.52 2.56
N LEU A 53 -2.87 -28.66 3.53
CA LEU A 53 -2.42 -29.05 4.85
C LEU A 53 -3.51 -28.68 5.86
N PHE A 54 -4.02 -29.66 6.55
CA PHE A 54 -5.05 -29.50 7.58
C PHE A 54 -4.49 -29.89 8.95
N TRP A 55 -4.87 -29.12 9.95
CA TRP A 55 -4.61 -29.45 11.35
C TRP A 55 -5.90 -29.85 12.03
N LYS A 56 -5.96 -31.11 12.49
CA LYS A 56 -7.08 -31.63 13.25
C LYS A 56 -6.96 -31.17 14.70
N VAL A 57 -7.75 -30.16 15.05
CA VAL A 57 -7.80 -29.59 16.40
C VAL A 57 -8.76 -30.40 17.24
N GLN A 58 -8.28 -30.88 18.38
CA GLN A 58 -9.09 -31.66 19.32
C GLN A 58 -9.99 -30.72 20.16
N PRO A 59 -11.16 -31.19 20.65
CA PRO A 59 -12.07 -30.39 21.46
C PRO A 59 -11.40 -29.70 22.67
N GLU A 60 -10.48 -30.39 23.33
CA GLU A 60 -9.76 -29.89 24.51
C GLU A 60 -8.77 -28.79 24.18
N THR A 61 -8.40 -28.68 22.90
CA THR A 61 -7.42 -27.72 22.39
C THR A 61 -8.13 -26.55 21.72
N SER A 62 -9.32 -26.75 21.14
CA SER A 62 -10.01 -25.73 20.33
C SER A 62 -10.31 -24.44 21.11
N GLY A 63 -10.62 -24.53 22.40
CA GLY A 63 -10.87 -23.36 23.26
C GLY A 63 -9.62 -22.51 23.59
N LYS A 64 -8.42 -23.00 23.26
CA LYS A 64 -7.15 -22.31 23.55
C LYS A 64 -6.69 -21.37 22.44
N PHE A 65 -7.35 -21.43 21.28
CA PHE A 65 -6.96 -20.69 20.09
C PHE A 65 -8.14 -19.89 19.55
N LYS A 66 -7.82 -18.82 18.84
CA LYS A 66 -8.79 -18.07 18.03
C LYS A 66 -8.81 -18.61 16.62
N PHE A 67 -10.01 -18.63 16.06
CA PHE A 67 -10.26 -19.06 14.69
C PHE A 67 -11.03 -17.99 13.92
N TYR A 68 -10.85 -18.00 12.62
CA TYR A 68 -11.49 -17.08 11.68
C TYR A 68 -12.25 -17.86 10.61
N ASP A 69 -13.33 -17.28 10.13
CA ASP A 69 -14.07 -17.79 8.98
C ASP A 69 -13.38 -17.38 7.68
N PHE A 70 -13.72 -18.08 6.60
CA PHE A 70 -13.30 -17.72 5.26
C PHE A 70 -14.09 -16.52 4.76
N VAL A 71 -13.39 -15.53 4.14
CA VAL A 71 -14.08 -14.42 3.48
C VAL A 71 -15.03 -14.97 2.42
N ARG A 72 -16.27 -14.49 2.45
CA ARG A 72 -17.31 -14.82 1.48
C ARG A 72 -17.62 -13.64 0.56
N ASN A 73 -17.90 -12.48 1.15
CA ASN A 73 -18.18 -11.25 0.42
C ASN A 73 -17.02 -10.30 0.65
N TYR A 74 -16.02 -10.36 -0.22
CA TYR A 74 -14.87 -9.50 -0.12
C TYR A 74 -15.24 -8.06 -0.50
N HIS A 75 -14.89 -7.10 0.36
CA HIS A 75 -15.03 -5.67 0.09
C HIS A 75 -13.75 -4.98 0.51
N GLU A 76 -13.04 -4.37 -0.44
CA GLU A 76 -11.69 -3.84 -0.25
C GLU A 76 -11.58 -2.84 0.93
N ARG A 77 -12.64 -2.07 1.19
CA ARG A 77 -12.71 -1.11 2.29
C ARG A 77 -13.34 -1.67 3.57
N ASP A 78 -14.47 -2.36 3.45
CA ASP A 78 -15.35 -2.63 4.61
C ASP A 78 -15.32 -4.09 5.07
N ALA A 79 -14.81 -5.04 4.27
CA ALA A 79 -14.76 -6.46 4.58
C ALA A 79 -13.58 -7.16 3.87
N ALA A 80 -12.38 -6.60 4.05
CA ALA A 80 -11.14 -7.17 3.53
C ALA A 80 -10.59 -8.29 4.43
N HIS A 81 -10.96 -8.29 5.72
CA HIS A 81 -10.45 -9.20 6.72
C HIS A 81 -11.32 -10.44 6.90
N CYS A 82 -10.69 -11.54 7.33
CA CYS A 82 -11.40 -12.76 7.68
C CYS A 82 -12.27 -12.55 8.92
N PRO A 83 -13.57 -12.93 8.91
CA PRO A 83 -14.45 -12.76 10.06
C PRO A 83 -13.96 -13.54 11.29
N ASP A 84 -13.93 -12.89 12.45
CA ASP A 84 -13.54 -13.52 13.72
C ASP A 84 -14.66 -14.46 14.21
N LEU A 85 -14.31 -15.71 14.47
CA LEU A 85 -15.20 -16.72 15.09
C LEU A 85 -14.97 -16.82 16.61
N GLY A 86 -13.99 -16.11 17.14
CA GLY A 86 -13.58 -16.23 18.53
C GLY A 86 -12.96 -17.58 18.86
N SER A 87 -13.10 -18.01 20.11
CA SER A 87 -12.78 -19.37 20.54
C SER A 87 -13.99 -20.28 20.33
N LEU A 88 -13.74 -21.48 19.81
CA LEU A 88 -14.76 -22.50 19.54
C LEU A 88 -14.56 -23.69 20.51
N PRO A 89 -14.92 -23.56 21.80
CA PRO A 89 -14.61 -24.54 22.80
C PRO A 89 -15.40 -25.84 22.58
N ASN A 90 -14.77 -26.97 22.91
CA ASN A 90 -15.36 -28.32 22.87
C ASN A 90 -15.85 -28.78 21.47
N GLN A 91 -15.28 -28.25 20.40
CA GLN A 91 -15.55 -28.67 19.03
C GLN A 91 -14.33 -29.31 18.39
N ALA A 92 -14.52 -30.42 17.69
CA ALA A 92 -13.49 -30.94 16.79
C ALA A 92 -13.50 -30.10 15.52
N LEU A 93 -12.37 -29.49 15.20
CA LEU A 93 -12.23 -28.56 14.08
C LEU A 93 -11.11 -29.03 13.15
N ILE A 94 -11.17 -28.60 11.91
CA ILE A 94 -10.09 -28.73 10.94
C ILE A 94 -9.60 -27.33 10.58
N ALA A 95 -8.45 -26.96 11.13
CA ALA A 95 -7.81 -25.71 10.84
C ALA A 95 -6.96 -25.84 9.56
N VAL A 96 -7.20 -24.98 8.58
CA VAL A 96 -6.51 -25.00 7.29
C VAL A 96 -5.17 -24.30 7.42
N LEU A 97 -4.05 -25.05 7.36
CA LEU A 97 -2.69 -24.52 7.47
C LEU A 97 -2.06 -24.16 6.13
N ASP A 98 -2.43 -24.85 5.04
CA ASP A 98 -2.05 -24.47 3.67
C ASP A 98 -3.21 -24.69 2.72
N GLY A 99 -3.29 -23.84 1.70
CA GLY A 99 -4.37 -23.83 0.71
C GLY A 99 -5.53 -22.89 1.05
N GLN A 100 -5.43 -22.10 2.10
CA GLN A 100 -6.50 -21.16 2.51
C GLN A 100 -6.91 -20.20 1.38
N GLN A 101 -5.94 -19.64 0.61
CA GLN A 101 -6.25 -18.72 -0.50
C GLN A 101 -7.12 -19.41 -1.56
N ARG A 102 -6.83 -20.67 -1.84
CA ARG A 102 -7.59 -21.50 -2.79
C ARG A 102 -9.02 -21.77 -2.29
N LEU A 103 -9.17 -22.16 -1.02
CA LEU A 103 -10.51 -22.38 -0.43
C LEU A 103 -11.30 -21.08 -0.30
N THR A 104 -10.65 -19.97 0.08
CA THR A 104 -11.28 -18.64 0.12
C THR A 104 -11.71 -18.20 -1.28
N ALA A 105 -10.88 -18.41 -2.30
CA ALA A 105 -11.22 -18.12 -3.70
C ALA A 105 -12.45 -18.91 -4.17
N LEU A 106 -12.53 -20.20 -3.81
CA LEU A 106 -13.72 -21.01 -4.08
C LEU A 106 -14.96 -20.50 -3.31
N ASN A 107 -14.79 -20.10 -2.04
CA ASN A 107 -15.89 -19.57 -1.23
C ASN A 107 -16.43 -18.25 -1.81
N ILE A 108 -15.55 -17.33 -2.23
CA ILE A 108 -15.94 -16.08 -2.90
C ILE A 108 -16.60 -16.36 -4.24
N GLY A 109 -15.99 -17.20 -5.09
CA GLY A 109 -16.47 -17.45 -6.45
C GLY A 109 -17.80 -18.21 -6.50
N LEU A 110 -18.02 -19.17 -5.58
CA LEU A 110 -19.21 -20.05 -5.56
C LEU A 110 -20.32 -19.60 -4.58
N ARG A 111 -20.00 -18.76 -3.59
CA ARG A 111 -20.98 -18.38 -2.55
C ARG A 111 -21.07 -16.88 -2.30
N GLY A 112 -20.15 -16.10 -2.84
CA GLY A 112 -19.98 -14.70 -2.46
C GLY A 112 -19.83 -13.74 -3.61
N SER A 113 -19.08 -12.67 -3.33
CA SER A 113 -18.84 -11.55 -4.25
C SER A 113 -17.53 -10.85 -3.94
N MET A 114 -17.06 -10.05 -4.91
CA MET A 114 -15.95 -9.11 -4.74
C MET A 114 -16.38 -7.68 -5.05
N ALA A 115 -15.92 -6.75 -4.24
CA ALA A 115 -16.11 -5.32 -4.42
C ALA A 115 -14.75 -4.61 -4.26
N LEU A 116 -14.16 -4.26 -5.39
CA LEU A 116 -12.89 -3.54 -5.48
C LEU A 116 -13.13 -2.11 -5.92
N LYS A 117 -12.26 -1.22 -5.46
CA LYS A 117 -12.32 0.20 -5.78
C LYS A 117 -12.13 0.46 -7.28
N LEU A 118 -13.05 1.20 -7.87
CA LEU A 118 -12.92 1.67 -9.24
C LEU A 118 -11.79 2.72 -9.35
N PRO A 119 -11.02 2.70 -10.45
CA PRO A 119 -10.06 3.77 -10.74
C PRO A 119 -10.74 5.16 -10.73
N ASN A 120 -10.01 6.17 -10.26
CA ASN A 120 -10.45 7.57 -10.25
C ASN A 120 -11.72 7.87 -9.43
N LYS A 121 -12.14 6.99 -8.54
CA LYS A 121 -13.19 7.25 -7.54
C LYS A 121 -12.56 7.48 -6.17
N TRP A 122 -13.19 8.33 -5.36
CA TRP A 122 -12.75 8.58 -3.99
C TRP A 122 -12.99 7.38 -3.09
N TRP A 123 -12.08 7.14 -2.12
CA TRP A 123 -12.15 6.00 -1.20
C TRP A 123 -13.41 6.00 -0.32
N ASN A 124 -13.88 7.16 0.07
CA ASN A 124 -15.08 7.33 0.88
C ASN A 124 -16.39 7.31 0.09
N ASN A 125 -16.35 7.18 -1.24
CA ASN A 125 -17.55 7.06 -2.06
C ASN A 125 -18.03 5.59 -2.09
N PRO A 126 -19.23 5.25 -1.55
CA PRO A 126 -19.76 3.89 -1.60
C PRO A 126 -19.91 3.31 -3.01
N GLU A 127 -20.21 4.18 -4.01
CA GLU A 127 -20.33 3.75 -5.41
C GLU A 127 -18.97 3.41 -6.07
N ALA A 128 -17.87 3.65 -5.36
CA ALA A 128 -16.56 3.27 -5.85
C ALA A 128 -16.31 1.75 -5.81
N PHE A 129 -17.12 1.00 -5.09
CA PHE A 129 -16.95 -0.43 -4.83
C PHE A 129 -18.15 -1.25 -5.35
N PRO A 130 -18.31 -1.41 -6.67
CA PRO A 130 -19.42 -2.18 -7.22
C PRO A 130 -19.30 -3.66 -6.82
N LYS A 131 -20.41 -4.21 -6.32
CA LYS A 131 -20.50 -5.64 -5.99
C LYS A 131 -20.53 -6.46 -7.26
N ARG A 132 -19.56 -7.36 -7.44
CA ARG A 132 -19.41 -8.24 -8.58
C ARG A 132 -19.47 -9.70 -8.15
N THR A 133 -20.14 -10.54 -8.95
CA THR A 133 -20.18 -12.00 -8.77
C THR A 133 -19.41 -12.67 -9.90
N LEU A 134 -18.89 -13.87 -9.64
CA LEU A 134 -18.21 -14.64 -10.65
C LEU A 134 -19.20 -15.11 -11.71
N ARG A 135 -18.89 -14.87 -12.97
CA ARG A 135 -19.67 -15.24 -14.15
C ARG A 135 -18.84 -16.14 -15.06
N LEU A 136 -19.48 -17.08 -15.73
CA LEU A 136 -18.90 -17.96 -16.75
C LEU A 136 -19.60 -17.72 -18.07
N ASP A 137 -18.83 -17.45 -19.11
CA ASP A 137 -19.36 -17.37 -20.48
C ASP A 137 -19.57 -18.79 -21.04
N LEU A 138 -20.85 -19.20 -21.12
CA LEU A 138 -21.24 -20.53 -21.60
C LEU A 138 -20.99 -20.76 -23.10
N LEU A 139 -20.78 -19.71 -23.87
CA LEU A 139 -20.56 -19.76 -25.32
C LEU A 139 -19.12 -19.45 -25.72
N SER A 140 -18.21 -19.37 -24.77
CA SER A 140 -16.78 -19.25 -25.07
C SER A 140 -16.31 -20.40 -25.96
N LYS A 141 -15.46 -20.09 -26.95
CA LYS A 141 -15.16 -21.01 -28.08
C LYS A 141 -14.46 -22.31 -27.70
N GLY A 142 -14.10 -22.51 -26.43
CA GLY A 142 -13.51 -23.76 -25.94
C GLY A 142 -12.09 -24.09 -26.46
N GLU A 143 -11.49 -23.20 -27.26
CA GLU A 143 -10.08 -23.24 -27.60
C GLU A 143 -9.31 -22.29 -26.69
N PRO A 144 -8.10 -22.67 -26.22
CA PRO A 144 -7.28 -21.80 -25.43
C PRO A 144 -6.92 -20.54 -26.21
N ASP A 145 -6.96 -19.38 -25.53
CA ASP A 145 -6.41 -18.12 -26.04
C ASP A 145 -4.86 -18.10 -25.94
N GLU A 146 -4.24 -16.96 -26.29
CA GLU A 146 -2.78 -16.78 -26.22
C GLU A 146 -2.22 -17.00 -24.81
N ASP A 147 -3.04 -16.77 -23.76
CA ASP A 147 -2.68 -16.97 -22.35
C ASP A 147 -3.04 -18.37 -21.84
N GLY A 148 -3.57 -19.25 -22.68
CA GLY A 148 -3.98 -20.62 -22.37
C GLY A 148 -5.32 -20.72 -21.63
N VAL A 149 -6.10 -19.64 -21.57
CA VAL A 149 -7.44 -19.62 -20.98
C VAL A 149 -8.44 -20.25 -21.93
N ARG A 150 -9.15 -21.26 -21.44
CA ARG A 150 -10.15 -22.00 -22.22
C ARG A 150 -11.59 -21.66 -21.82
N TYR A 151 -11.84 -21.48 -20.55
CA TYR A 151 -13.13 -21.13 -19.98
C TYR A 151 -13.08 -19.71 -19.46
N ARG A 152 -13.91 -18.83 -20.03
CA ARG A 152 -13.88 -17.42 -19.72
C ARG A 152 -14.70 -17.11 -18.46
N PHE A 153 -14.00 -16.97 -17.33
CA PHE A 153 -14.58 -16.49 -16.08
C PHE A 153 -14.31 -14.98 -15.93
N LYS A 154 -15.26 -14.25 -15.33
CA LYS A 154 -15.12 -12.82 -15.00
C LYS A 154 -15.96 -12.44 -13.79
N PHE A 155 -15.40 -11.58 -12.94
CA PHE A 155 -16.18 -10.90 -11.91
C PHE A 155 -16.93 -9.70 -12.53
N LEU A 156 -18.25 -9.81 -12.67
CA LEU A 156 -19.10 -8.80 -13.30
C LEU A 156 -20.26 -8.40 -12.38
N ASP A 157 -20.65 -7.14 -12.47
CA ASP A 157 -21.92 -6.67 -11.95
C ASP A 157 -23.04 -6.85 -12.99
N ASP A 158 -24.32 -6.74 -12.55
CA ASP A 158 -25.47 -6.98 -13.43
C ASP A 158 -25.55 -5.97 -14.58
N ALA A 159 -25.05 -4.74 -14.40
CA ALA A 159 -25.00 -3.74 -15.45
C ALA A 159 -23.96 -4.09 -16.53
N GLN A 160 -22.82 -4.67 -16.14
CA GLN A 160 -21.81 -5.16 -17.07
C GLN A 160 -22.32 -6.38 -17.85
N VAL A 161 -23.00 -7.32 -17.18
CA VAL A 161 -23.65 -8.48 -17.83
C VAL A 161 -24.69 -8.02 -18.86
N ALA A 162 -25.54 -7.07 -18.51
CA ALA A 162 -26.60 -6.57 -19.41
C ALA A 162 -26.05 -5.82 -20.64
N ARG A 163 -24.85 -5.23 -20.55
CA ARG A 163 -24.21 -4.51 -21.67
C ARG A 163 -23.49 -5.41 -22.64
N ASP A 164 -23.04 -6.59 -22.20
CA ASP A 164 -22.31 -7.54 -23.03
C ASP A 164 -23.27 -8.46 -23.78
N GLN A 165 -23.62 -8.08 -24.99
CA GLN A 165 -24.52 -8.85 -25.88
C GLN A 165 -23.80 -9.99 -26.63
N ASN A 166 -22.47 -10.08 -26.53
CA ASN A 166 -21.67 -11.04 -27.28
C ASN A 166 -21.38 -12.33 -26.48
N SER A 167 -21.63 -12.32 -25.16
CA SER A 167 -21.35 -13.42 -24.25
C SER A 167 -22.63 -13.87 -23.55
N HIS A 168 -22.67 -15.15 -23.18
CA HIS A 168 -23.78 -15.70 -22.41
C HIS A 168 -23.33 -16.02 -20.98
N TRP A 169 -23.44 -15.00 -20.11
CA TRP A 169 -22.93 -15.05 -18.75
C TRP A 169 -23.84 -15.83 -17.79
N PHE A 170 -23.34 -16.98 -17.34
CA PHE A 170 -23.96 -17.76 -16.27
C PHE A 170 -23.46 -17.31 -14.90
N ASN A 171 -24.37 -17.18 -13.93
CA ASN A 171 -24.01 -16.84 -12.54
C ASN A 171 -23.42 -18.07 -11.84
N VAL A 172 -22.10 -18.12 -11.65
CA VAL A 172 -21.39 -19.29 -11.12
C VAL A 172 -21.93 -19.77 -9.76
N PRO A 173 -22.25 -18.90 -8.78
CA PRO A 173 -22.89 -19.32 -7.53
C PRO A 173 -24.14 -20.20 -7.68
N SER A 174 -24.90 -20.03 -8.75
CA SER A 174 -26.13 -20.80 -8.96
C SER A 174 -25.91 -22.30 -9.15
N VAL A 175 -24.69 -22.71 -9.53
CA VAL A 175 -24.35 -24.12 -9.71
C VAL A 175 -24.47 -24.96 -8.44
N LEU A 176 -24.28 -24.34 -7.25
CA LEU A 176 -24.36 -25.06 -5.97
C LEU A 176 -25.76 -25.61 -5.64
N ALA A 177 -26.80 -24.91 -6.11
CA ALA A 177 -28.18 -25.32 -5.90
C ALA A 177 -28.77 -26.05 -7.12
N MET A 178 -28.03 -26.15 -8.20
CA MET A 178 -28.52 -26.73 -9.47
C MET A 178 -28.41 -28.24 -9.46
N GLY A 179 -29.46 -28.91 -9.86
CA GLY A 179 -29.45 -30.34 -10.13
C GLY A 179 -28.74 -30.65 -11.46
N SER A 180 -28.50 -31.92 -11.72
CA SER A 180 -27.85 -32.40 -12.96
C SER A 180 -28.86 -32.66 -14.07
N GLY A 181 -28.40 -32.65 -15.32
CA GLY A 181 -29.14 -33.12 -16.48
C GLY A 181 -30.37 -32.28 -16.84
N PRO A 182 -31.60 -32.75 -16.54
CA PRO A 182 -32.85 -32.07 -16.96
C PRO A 182 -32.97 -30.63 -16.47
N GLU A 183 -32.65 -30.37 -15.20
CA GLU A 183 -32.74 -29.03 -14.60
C GLU A 183 -31.78 -28.05 -15.28
N MET A 184 -30.56 -28.50 -15.60
CA MET A 184 -29.59 -27.66 -16.37
C MET A 184 -30.13 -27.34 -17.76
N MET A 185 -30.73 -28.34 -18.42
CA MET A 185 -31.27 -28.16 -19.77
C MET A 185 -32.39 -27.13 -19.76
N GLU A 186 -33.32 -27.26 -18.79
CA GLU A 186 -34.45 -26.33 -18.60
C GLU A 186 -33.94 -24.90 -18.37
N ALA A 187 -33.03 -24.73 -17.41
CA ALA A 187 -32.44 -23.43 -17.12
C ALA A 187 -31.75 -22.75 -18.33
N LEU A 188 -31.08 -23.52 -19.18
CA LEU A 188 -30.46 -23.03 -20.41
C LEU A 188 -31.48 -22.66 -21.48
N MET A 189 -32.57 -23.43 -21.59
CA MET A 189 -33.66 -23.10 -22.52
C MET A 189 -34.41 -21.85 -22.07
N ASP A 190 -34.70 -21.70 -20.78
CA ASP A 190 -35.30 -20.49 -20.18
C ASP A 190 -34.41 -19.25 -20.38
N ALA A 191 -33.10 -19.43 -20.36
CA ALA A 191 -32.14 -18.38 -20.70
C ALA A 191 -32.09 -18.04 -22.22
N GLY A 192 -32.96 -18.66 -23.03
CA GLY A 192 -33.11 -18.36 -24.46
C GLY A 192 -32.12 -19.08 -25.39
N LEU A 193 -31.32 -20.02 -24.89
CA LEU A 193 -30.38 -20.77 -25.70
C LEU A 193 -31.07 -21.84 -26.56
N LYS A 194 -30.63 -21.97 -27.82
CA LYS A 194 -31.21 -22.92 -28.80
C LYS A 194 -30.10 -23.60 -29.59
N ASP A 195 -30.45 -24.71 -30.22
CA ASP A 195 -29.65 -25.44 -31.20
C ASP A 195 -28.20 -25.71 -30.75
N GLN A 196 -27.22 -25.31 -31.55
CA GLN A 196 -25.81 -25.53 -31.26
C GLN A 196 -25.32 -24.74 -30.04
N GLY A 197 -25.87 -23.54 -29.81
CA GLY A 197 -25.58 -22.75 -28.60
C GLY A 197 -26.00 -23.49 -27.33
N LEU A 198 -27.19 -24.07 -27.32
CA LEU A 198 -27.68 -24.87 -26.20
C LEU A 198 -26.77 -26.08 -25.91
N LYS A 199 -26.34 -26.82 -26.95
CA LYS A 199 -25.42 -27.97 -26.79
C LYS A 199 -24.07 -27.55 -26.21
N THR A 200 -23.53 -26.44 -26.66
CA THR A 200 -22.24 -25.91 -26.19
C THR A 200 -22.37 -25.47 -24.72
N ALA A 201 -23.37 -24.67 -24.40
CA ALA A 201 -23.64 -24.20 -23.06
C ALA A 201 -23.88 -25.34 -22.07
N TYR A 202 -24.65 -26.37 -22.49
CA TYR A 202 -24.87 -27.56 -21.66
C TYR A 202 -23.57 -28.28 -21.31
N LYS A 203 -22.68 -28.49 -22.28
CA LYS A 203 -21.38 -29.15 -22.03
C LYS A 203 -20.51 -28.35 -21.05
N VAL A 204 -20.49 -27.03 -21.19
CA VAL A 204 -19.71 -26.15 -20.32
C VAL A 204 -20.31 -26.15 -18.90
N LEU A 205 -21.62 -26.05 -18.77
CA LEU A 205 -22.32 -26.06 -17.49
C LEU A 205 -22.23 -27.41 -16.79
N ASP A 206 -22.38 -28.52 -17.52
CA ASP A 206 -22.20 -29.89 -16.99
C ASP A 206 -20.78 -30.11 -16.49
N GLN A 207 -19.76 -29.59 -17.22
CA GLN A 207 -18.37 -29.63 -16.76
C GLN A 207 -18.19 -28.85 -15.45
N LEU A 208 -18.76 -27.65 -15.33
CA LEU A 208 -18.71 -26.87 -14.09
C LEU A 208 -19.39 -27.61 -12.94
N HIS A 209 -20.56 -28.16 -13.19
CA HIS A 209 -21.31 -28.94 -12.18
C HIS A 209 -20.50 -30.15 -11.71
N ARG A 210 -19.89 -30.92 -12.62
CA ARG A 210 -19.03 -32.06 -12.27
C ARG A 210 -17.82 -31.66 -11.45
N VAL A 211 -17.15 -30.58 -11.80
CA VAL A 211 -16.00 -30.03 -11.07
C VAL A 211 -16.40 -29.65 -9.64
N VAL A 212 -17.57 -29.05 -9.45
CA VAL A 212 -18.02 -28.57 -8.16
C VAL A 212 -18.57 -29.70 -7.27
N HIS A 213 -19.38 -30.60 -7.84
CA HIS A 213 -20.16 -31.57 -7.03
C HIS A 213 -19.58 -32.99 -7.01
N THR A 214 -18.84 -33.39 -8.06
CA THR A 214 -18.49 -34.81 -8.22
C THR A 214 -16.98 -35.06 -8.13
N ALA A 215 -16.17 -34.16 -8.70
CA ALA A 215 -14.73 -34.36 -8.76
C ALA A 215 -14.10 -34.29 -7.36
N GLN A 216 -13.29 -35.32 -7.02
CA GLN A 216 -12.62 -35.44 -5.72
C GLN A 216 -11.32 -34.61 -5.76
N LEU A 217 -11.44 -33.29 -5.62
CA LEU A 217 -10.34 -32.35 -5.82
C LEU A 217 -9.65 -31.93 -4.51
N ILE A 218 -10.30 -32.13 -3.35
CA ILE A 218 -9.76 -31.74 -2.05
C ILE A 218 -8.88 -32.88 -1.51
N ASN A 219 -7.61 -32.86 -1.84
CA ASN A 219 -6.61 -33.80 -1.33
C ASN A 219 -5.76 -33.12 -0.26
N TYR A 220 -5.57 -33.74 0.90
CA TYR A 220 -4.89 -33.11 2.03
C TYR A 220 -3.99 -34.03 2.82
N TYR A 221 -2.98 -33.44 3.44
CA TYR A 221 -2.22 -34.05 4.55
C TYR A 221 -2.82 -33.56 5.86
N GLU A 222 -3.07 -34.48 6.81
CA GLU A 222 -3.61 -34.17 8.12
C GLU A 222 -2.49 -34.22 9.19
N GLU A 223 -2.27 -33.11 9.91
CA GLU A 223 -1.49 -33.01 11.13
C GLU A 223 -2.41 -33.16 12.33
N THR A 224 -2.04 -34.04 13.27
CA THR A 224 -2.88 -34.35 14.46
C THR A 224 -2.24 -33.92 15.78
N SER A 225 -0.97 -33.47 15.77
CA SER A 225 -0.31 -32.96 16.96
C SER A 225 -1.05 -31.75 17.54
N GLN A 226 -1.16 -31.71 18.86
CA GLN A 226 -1.75 -30.58 19.59
C GLN A 226 -0.67 -29.63 20.15
N GLU A 227 0.62 -29.88 19.84
CA GLU A 227 1.73 -29.02 20.20
C GLU A 227 1.84 -27.86 19.21
N ILE A 228 1.53 -26.65 19.66
CA ILE A 228 1.51 -25.46 18.80
C ILE A 228 2.86 -25.17 18.12
N ASP A 229 3.96 -25.38 18.83
CA ASP A 229 5.30 -25.15 18.28
C ASP A 229 5.60 -26.08 17.09
N ARG A 230 5.14 -27.33 17.16
CA ARG A 230 5.24 -28.29 16.05
C ARG A 230 4.39 -27.82 14.86
N VAL A 231 3.14 -27.40 15.10
CA VAL A 231 2.24 -26.92 14.05
C VAL A 231 2.79 -25.68 13.38
N LEU A 232 3.31 -24.71 14.16
CA LEU A 232 3.99 -23.51 13.67
C LEU A 232 5.22 -23.85 12.84
N ASN A 233 6.06 -24.77 13.30
CA ASN A 233 7.26 -25.19 12.56
C ASN A 233 6.91 -25.84 11.22
N ILE A 234 5.86 -26.66 11.14
CA ILE A 234 5.38 -27.25 9.89
C ILE A 234 4.89 -26.14 8.96
N PHE A 235 4.09 -25.23 9.48
CA PHE A 235 3.56 -24.08 8.74
C PHE A 235 4.68 -23.22 8.13
N ILE A 236 5.70 -22.87 8.92
CA ILE A 236 6.87 -22.10 8.50
C ILE A 236 7.61 -22.81 7.36
N ARG A 237 7.92 -24.09 7.52
CA ARG A 237 8.71 -24.86 6.55
C ARG A 237 7.99 -25.03 5.22
N LEU A 238 6.69 -25.22 5.22
CA LEU A 238 5.90 -25.37 3.99
C LEU A 238 5.75 -24.03 3.24
N ASN A 239 5.59 -22.95 3.96
CA ASN A 239 5.46 -21.63 3.35
C ASN A 239 6.80 -20.99 2.92
N SER A 240 7.93 -21.53 3.33
CA SER A 240 9.26 -21.04 2.90
C SER A 240 9.65 -21.47 1.48
N GLY A 241 8.92 -22.37 0.83
CA GLY A 241 9.23 -22.93 -0.50
C GLY A 241 8.26 -22.56 -1.63
N GLY A 242 7.18 -21.81 -1.34
CA GLY A 242 6.13 -21.43 -2.31
C GLY A 242 6.03 -19.92 -2.54
N THR A 243 4.85 -19.42 -2.92
CA THR A 243 4.53 -17.98 -2.91
C THR A 243 4.79 -17.46 -1.51
N ILE A 244 5.87 -16.73 -1.35
CA ILE A 244 6.40 -16.29 -0.06
C ILE A 244 5.24 -15.66 0.73
N LEU A 245 4.80 -16.33 1.81
CA LEU A 245 4.14 -15.61 2.89
C LEU A 245 5.00 -14.38 3.14
N SER A 246 4.40 -13.19 3.15
CA SER A 246 5.19 -12.07 3.61
C SER A 246 5.70 -12.49 4.98
N TYR A 247 6.95 -12.26 5.23
CA TYR A 247 7.59 -12.62 6.51
C TYR A 247 6.81 -12.03 7.69
N SER A 248 6.09 -10.97 7.43
CA SER A 248 5.17 -10.25 8.30
C SER A 248 3.93 -11.01 8.70
N ASP A 249 3.29 -11.69 7.76
CA ASP A 249 2.10 -12.50 8.08
C ASP A 249 2.47 -13.63 9.03
N LEU A 250 3.68 -14.20 8.86
CA LEU A 250 4.22 -15.19 9.77
C LEU A 250 4.45 -14.57 11.15
N LEU A 251 5.09 -13.41 11.23
CA LEU A 251 5.41 -12.75 12.48
C LEU A 251 4.17 -12.25 13.21
N LEU A 252 3.18 -11.74 12.46
CA LEU A 252 1.86 -11.42 13.03
C LEU A 252 1.22 -12.66 13.64
N SER A 253 1.30 -13.82 12.95
CA SER A 253 0.73 -15.06 13.45
C SER A 253 1.38 -15.50 14.77
N ILE A 254 2.69 -15.32 14.90
CA ILE A 254 3.42 -15.63 16.13
C ILE A 254 3.01 -14.65 17.25
N ALA A 255 2.89 -13.35 16.95
CA ALA A 255 2.42 -12.36 17.91
C ALA A 255 1.00 -12.70 18.40
N VAL A 256 0.09 -12.99 17.49
CA VAL A 256 -1.30 -13.39 17.80
C VAL A 256 -1.35 -14.62 18.72
N ALA A 257 -0.49 -15.62 18.48
CA ALA A 257 -0.44 -16.83 19.30
C ALA A 257 0.12 -16.60 20.72
N GLN A 258 0.85 -15.50 20.95
CA GLN A 258 1.60 -15.26 22.20
C GLN A 258 1.04 -14.12 23.06
N TRP A 259 0.24 -13.19 22.50
CA TRP A 259 -0.46 -12.19 23.27
C TRP A 259 -1.62 -12.83 24.05
N LYS A 260 -1.80 -12.42 25.30
CA LYS A 260 -2.73 -13.08 26.23
C LYS A 260 -3.89 -12.21 26.66
N GLU A 261 -3.67 -10.89 26.76
CA GLU A 261 -4.64 -9.96 27.31
C GLU A 261 -5.45 -9.25 26.22
N ILE A 262 -4.81 -9.03 25.06
CA ILE A 262 -5.38 -8.30 23.94
C ILE A 262 -5.33 -9.14 22.66
N ASP A 263 -6.32 -8.96 21.78
CA ASP A 263 -6.29 -9.55 20.45
C ASP A 263 -5.27 -8.81 19.57
N ALA A 264 -4.07 -9.37 19.44
CA ALA A 264 -2.99 -8.78 18.65
C ALA A 264 -3.40 -8.47 17.22
N ARG A 265 -4.14 -9.38 16.54
CA ARG A 265 -4.58 -9.18 15.16
C ARG A 265 -5.56 -8.01 15.05
N ALA A 266 -6.60 -8.02 15.88
CA ALA A 266 -7.60 -6.95 15.88
C ALA A 266 -6.99 -5.58 16.20
N GLU A 267 -6.09 -5.52 17.20
CA GLU A 267 -5.43 -4.27 17.60
C GLU A 267 -4.44 -3.76 16.54
N ILE A 268 -3.67 -4.64 15.91
CA ILE A 268 -2.73 -4.24 14.85
C ILE A 268 -3.48 -3.77 13.61
N HIS A 269 -4.53 -4.48 13.17
CA HIS A 269 -5.36 -4.04 12.04
C HIS A 269 -6.03 -2.69 12.32
N LYS A 270 -6.67 -2.55 13.49
CA LYS A 270 -7.30 -1.30 13.90
C LYS A 270 -6.31 -0.13 13.91
N LEU A 271 -5.08 -0.37 14.39
CA LEU A 271 -4.05 0.66 14.37
C LEU A 271 -3.61 0.99 12.95
N VAL A 272 -3.42 0.01 12.07
CA VAL A 272 -3.09 0.24 10.65
C VAL A 272 -4.16 1.10 9.98
N ASP A 273 -5.43 0.75 10.16
CA ASP A 273 -6.56 1.51 9.60
C ASP A 273 -6.58 2.94 10.15
N GLU A 274 -6.43 3.12 11.47
CA GLU A 274 -6.37 4.44 12.11
C GLU A 274 -5.21 5.30 11.58
N LEU A 275 -4.00 4.72 11.46
CA LEU A 275 -2.84 5.44 10.93
C LEU A 275 -3.03 5.85 9.46
N ASN A 276 -3.69 5.00 8.68
CA ASN A 276 -3.95 5.26 7.27
C ASN A 276 -5.06 6.30 7.03
N ASP A 277 -5.94 6.53 8.00
CA ASP A 277 -6.99 7.56 7.93
C ASP A 277 -6.51 8.96 8.35
N ILE A 278 -5.29 9.10 8.90
CA ILE A 278 -4.78 10.40 9.35
C ILE A 278 -4.48 11.32 8.15
N GLY A 279 -4.91 12.57 8.23
CA GLY A 279 -4.64 13.63 7.25
C GLY A 279 -5.25 13.33 5.87
N MET A 280 -4.41 13.29 4.83
CA MET A 280 -4.82 12.96 3.45
C MET A 280 -4.71 11.45 3.16
N GLY A 281 -4.51 10.64 4.18
CA GLY A 281 -4.33 9.20 4.10
C GLY A 281 -2.89 8.76 3.84
N PHE A 282 -2.55 7.60 4.43
CA PHE A 282 -1.27 6.94 4.23
C PHE A 282 -1.48 5.52 3.66
N ALA A 283 -0.40 4.80 3.41
CA ALA A 283 -0.43 3.41 2.90
C ALA A 283 0.53 2.54 3.74
N LEU A 284 0.41 2.66 5.06
CA LEU A 284 1.23 1.91 6.02
C LEU A 284 0.72 0.48 6.14
N SER A 285 1.64 -0.45 6.33
CA SER A 285 1.34 -1.88 6.47
C SER A 285 1.44 -2.35 7.91
N GLN A 286 0.93 -3.55 8.17
CA GLN A 286 1.15 -4.24 9.45
C GLN A 286 2.64 -4.46 9.76
N ASP A 287 3.48 -4.61 8.72
CA ASP A 287 4.94 -4.73 8.84
C ASP A 287 5.55 -3.52 9.51
N PHE A 288 5.11 -2.33 9.09
CA PHE A 288 5.54 -1.08 9.70
C PHE A 288 5.20 -1.05 11.19
N VAL A 289 3.98 -1.41 11.56
CA VAL A 289 3.51 -1.43 12.94
C VAL A 289 4.27 -2.44 13.79
N LEU A 290 4.47 -3.66 13.29
CA LEU A 290 5.21 -4.69 14.01
C LEU A 290 6.69 -4.35 14.16
N LYS A 291 7.33 -3.83 13.11
CA LYS A 291 8.72 -3.38 13.17
C LYS A 291 8.89 -2.20 14.12
N ALA A 292 7.94 -1.27 14.12
CA ALA A 292 7.89 -0.20 15.12
C ALA A 292 7.79 -0.77 16.54
N GLY A 293 6.92 -1.75 16.76
CA GLY A 293 6.78 -2.43 18.05
C GLY A 293 8.11 -2.98 18.56
N LEU A 294 8.87 -3.71 17.74
CA LEU A 294 10.19 -4.22 18.11
C LEU A 294 11.17 -3.09 18.46
N MET A 295 11.16 -2.00 17.66
CA MET A 295 12.07 -0.88 17.86
C MET A 295 11.72 -0.08 19.13
N LEU A 296 10.44 0.23 19.33
CA LEU A 296 9.97 1.11 20.41
C LEU A 296 10.11 0.44 21.79
N THR A 297 9.96 -0.88 21.85
CA THR A 297 10.06 -1.62 23.12
C THR A 297 11.47 -2.12 23.42
N ASP A 298 12.48 -1.56 22.77
CA ASP A 298 13.91 -1.87 23.00
C ASP A 298 14.27 -3.35 22.85
N ILE A 299 13.54 -4.11 22.03
CA ILE A 299 13.91 -5.47 21.70
C ILE A 299 15.27 -5.45 21.01
N SER A 300 16.17 -6.32 21.42
CA SER A 300 17.60 -6.29 21.08
C SER A 300 17.88 -6.20 19.57
N SER A 301 17.05 -6.83 18.75
CA SER A 301 17.14 -6.75 17.29
C SER A 301 15.80 -6.24 16.73
N VAL A 302 15.87 -5.21 15.88
CA VAL A 302 14.71 -4.70 15.11
C VAL A 302 14.45 -5.51 13.84
N GLY A 303 15.28 -6.53 13.59
CA GLY A 303 15.14 -7.39 12.42
C GLY A 303 13.83 -8.17 12.43
N PHE A 304 13.20 -8.22 11.27
CA PHE A 304 11.99 -8.99 11.05
C PHE A 304 12.36 -10.49 10.95
N LYS A 305 12.67 -11.11 12.09
CA LYS A 305 13.09 -12.52 12.21
C LYS A 305 12.29 -13.21 13.29
N VAL A 306 11.99 -14.50 13.09
CA VAL A 306 11.23 -15.33 14.04
C VAL A 306 11.85 -15.29 15.45
N GLU A 307 13.17 -15.27 15.53
CA GLU A 307 13.91 -15.24 16.79
C GLU A 307 13.61 -14.00 17.65
N ASN A 308 13.11 -12.92 17.06
CA ASN A 308 12.72 -11.70 17.76
C ASN A 308 11.29 -11.73 18.32
N PHE A 309 10.47 -12.69 17.86
CA PHE A 309 9.07 -12.84 18.27
C PHE A 309 8.91 -13.93 19.34
N THR A 310 9.80 -13.94 20.33
CA THR A 310 9.71 -14.83 21.48
C THR A 310 8.57 -14.46 22.42
N ALA A 311 8.10 -15.40 23.24
CA ALA A 311 7.06 -15.13 24.23
C ALA A 311 7.40 -13.94 25.15
N ALA A 312 8.66 -13.80 25.57
CA ALA A 312 9.12 -12.69 26.40
C ALA A 312 9.04 -11.34 25.68
N ASN A 313 9.50 -11.29 24.41
CA ASN A 313 9.42 -10.05 23.61
C ASN A 313 7.98 -9.68 23.29
N MET A 314 7.13 -10.66 23.01
CA MET A 314 5.70 -10.43 22.74
C MET A 314 4.95 -9.96 23.99
N GLN A 315 5.27 -10.50 25.15
CA GLN A 315 4.73 -9.99 26.41
C GLN A 315 5.18 -8.54 26.70
N THR A 316 6.44 -8.21 26.39
CA THR A 316 6.96 -6.83 26.50
C THR A 316 6.22 -5.90 25.55
N LEU A 317 6.00 -6.33 24.30
CA LEU A 317 5.27 -5.54 23.30
C LEU A 317 3.81 -5.34 23.70
N GLU A 318 3.11 -6.41 24.13
CA GLU A 318 1.74 -6.35 24.62
C GLU A 318 1.58 -5.38 25.79
N GLY A 319 2.46 -5.49 26.81
CA GLY A 319 2.44 -4.63 27.99
C GLY A 319 2.69 -3.14 27.69
N ASN A 320 3.43 -2.85 26.62
CA ASN A 320 3.70 -1.47 26.17
C ASN A 320 2.80 -1.02 25.00
N TRP A 321 1.85 -1.84 24.57
CA TRP A 321 1.05 -1.56 23.38
C TRP A 321 0.34 -0.19 23.38
N PRO A 322 -0.28 0.28 24.48
CA PRO A 322 -0.89 1.60 24.51
C PRO A 322 0.09 2.75 24.24
N LEU A 323 1.33 2.63 24.72
CA LEU A 323 2.39 3.63 24.49
C LEU A 323 2.91 3.57 23.05
N VAL A 324 3.12 2.35 22.53
CA VAL A 324 3.50 2.13 21.13
C VAL A 324 2.47 2.74 20.18
N ARG A 325 1.19 2.44 20.40
CA ARG A 325 0.08 2.98 19.62
C ARG A 325 0.08 4.52 19.68
N SER A 326 0.17 5.10 20.87
CA SER A 326 0.19 6.56 21.04
C SER A 326 1.35 7.21 20.29
N ALA A 327 2.55 6.64 20.36
CA ALA A 327 3.72 7.15 19.66
C ALA A 327 3.56 7.07 18.15
N LEU A 328 3.02 5.98 17.60
CA LEU A 328 2.77 5.81 16.17
C LEU A 328 1.73 6.81 15.66
N VAL A 329 0.58 6.92 16.31
CA VAL A 329 -0.45 7.92 15.97
C VAL A 329 0.17 9.32 15.92
N ARG A 330 0.93 9.69 16.96
CA ARG A 330 1.60 11.00 17.04
C ARG A 330 2.61 11.22 15.93
N THR A 331 3.33 10.16 15.53
CA THR A 331 4.30 10.21 14.43
C THR A 331 3.62 10.48 13.10
N ILE A 332 2.49 9.82 12.83
CA ILE A 332 1.77 9.99 11.58
C ILE A 332 1.03 11.34 11.56
N GLU A 333 0.44 11.78 12.68
CA GLU A 333 -0.09 13.15 12.83
C GLU A 333 0.98 14.20 12.54
N LEU A 334 2.21 13.99 13.04
CA LEU A 334 3.34 14.88 12.79
C LEU A 334 3.73 14.86 11.30
N ALA A 335 3.84 13.70 10.68
CA ALA A 335 4.13 13.58 9.26
C ALA A 335 3.03 14.25 8.39
N ALA A 336 1.76 14.06 8.74
CA ALA A 336 0.63 14.73 8.10
C ALA A 336 0.70 16.26 8.26
N SER A 337 1.10 16.75 9.45
CA SER A 337 1.28 18.20 9.71
C SER A 337 2.41 18.82 8.87
N PHE A 338 3.33 18.00 8.35
CA PHE A 338 4.36 18.40 7.38
C PHE A 338 3.88 18.32 5.92
N GLY A 339 2.61 17.98 5.68
CA GLY A 339 2.01 17.82 4.36
C GLY A 339 2.31 16.47 3.68
N LEU A 340 2.90 15.51 4.40
CA LEU A 340 3.13 14.17 3.88
C LEU A 340 1.84 13.34 3.86
N ASN A 341 1.75 12.45 2.90
CA ASN A 341 0.67 11.48 2.73
C ASN A 341 1.20 10.22 2.03
N GLY A 342 0.35 9.23 1.75
CA GLY A 342 0.73 7.98 1.09
C GLY A 342 1.34 8.15 -0.32
N GLN A 343 1.13 9.27 -0.99
CA GLN A 343 1.73 9.55 -2.29
C GLN A 343 3.11 10.22 -2.17
N SER A 344 3.32 11.10 -1.17
CA SER A 344 4.55 11.85 -0.97
C SER A 344 5.55 11.16 -0.03
N LEU A 345 5.09 10.28 0.86
CA LEU A 345 5.96 9.47 1.71
C LEU A 345 6.59 8.34 0.89
N ARG A 346 7.91 8.44 0.63
CA ARG A 346 8.65 7.48 -0.20
C ARG A 346 9.10 6.24 0.56
N ALA A 347 9.39 6.38 1.86
CA ALA A 347 9.90 5.33 2.72
C ALA A 347 9.32 5.48 4.14
N ASP A 348 8.35 4.65 4.48
CA ASP A 348 7.73 4.60 5.80
C ASP A 348 8.74 4.27 6.91
N SER A 349 9.76 3.47 6.63
CA SER A 349 10.85 3.19 7.58
C SER A 349 11.56 4.43 8.11
N ALA A 350 11.52 5.56 7.38
CA ALA A 350 12.04 6.84 7.85
C ALA A 350 11.31 7.39 9.08
N LEU A 351 10.08 6.96 9.30
CA LEU A 351 9.26 7.37 10.44
C LEU A 351 9.62 6.61 11.74
N LEU A 352 10.26 5.44 11.64
CA LEU A 352 10.55 4.59 12.79
C LEU A 352 11.48 5.26 13.83
N PRO A 353 12.58 5.93 13.46
CA PRO A 353 13.39 6.68 14.42
C PRO A 353 12.63 7.83 15.08
N ILE A 354 11.72 8.49 14.34
CA ILE A 354 10.87 9.56 14.87
C ILE A 354 9.87 8.98 15.88
N ALA A 355 9.25 7.85 15.55
CA ALA A 355 8.35 7.15 16.46
C ALA A 355 9.05 6.73 17.75
N TYR A 356 10.28 6.22 17.66
CA TYR A 356 11.08 5.87 18.83
C TYR A 356 11.41 7.11 19.68
N TYR A 357 11.77 8.22 19.05
CA TYR A 357 12.02 9.48 19.74
C TYR A 357 10.78 9.98 20.50
N LEU A 358 9.62 9.98 19.85
CA LEU A 358 8.36 10.42 20.47
C LEU A 358 7.92 9.46 21.60
N TYR A 359 8.15 8.16 21.42
CA TYR A 359 7.91 7.15 22.45
C TYR A 359 8.78 7.38 23.70
N ARG A 360 10.10 7.55 23.52
CA ARG A 360 11.05 7.77 24.62
C ARG A 360 10.75 9.05 25.42
N ARG A 361 10.28 10.09 24.75
CA ARG A 361 9.86 11.35 25.39
C ARG A 361 8.46 11.31 25.98
N SER A 362 7.72 10.25 25.81
CA SER A 362 6.27 10.23 26.14
C SER A 362 5.56 11.46 25.58
N ALA A 363 5.75 11.75 24.29
CA ALA A 363 5.30 12.98 23.64
C ALA A 363 3.82 13.25 23.90
N PRO A 364 3.46 14.44 24.43
CA PRO A 364 2.09 14.72 24.85
C PRO A 364 1.14 14.84 23.64
N PRO A 365 -0.18 14.75 23.86
CA PRO A 365 -1.17 14.86 22.77
C PRO A 365 -1.06 16.13 21.93
N ASN A 366 -0.63 17.24 22.52
CA ASN A 366 -0.45 18.53 21.86
C ASN A 366 0.94 18.75 21.25
N TYR A 367 1.80 17.71 21.16
CA TYR A 367 3.15 17.82 20.61
C TYR A 367 3.16 18.39 19.18
N VAL A 368 2.17 18.01 18.37
CA VAL A 368 2.07 18.42 16.96
C VAL A 368 1.70 19.91 16.81
N THR A 369 0.95 20.47 17.77
CA THR A 369 0.36 21.82 17.65
C THR A 369 1.00 22.87 18.56
N HIS A 370 1.49 22.48 19.74
CA HIS A 370 1.96 23.43 20.74
C HIS A 370 3.30 24.07 20.33
N SER A 371 3.40 25.40 20.52
CA SER A 371 4.55 26.22 20.07
C SER A 371 5.87 25.85 20.74
N SER A 372 5.86 25.37 22.00
CA SER A 372 7.08 24.94 22.71
C SER A 372 7.85 23.81 21.99
N PHE A 373 7.19 23.04 21.13
CA PHE A 373 7.82 21.98 20.36
C PHE A 373 8.13 22.38 18.90
N ALA A 374 7.96 23.66 18.55
CA ALA A 374 8.10 24.11 17.16
C ALA A 374 9.53 23.89 16.60
N SER A 375 10.57 24.23 17.38
CA SER A 375 11.97 24.02 16.97
C SER A 375 12.31 22.54 16.82
N ASP A 376 11.78 21.71 17.71
CA ASP A 376 11.96 20.26 17.67
C ASP A 376 11.30 19.64 16.43
N ARG A 377 10.05 20.04 16.13
CA ARG A 377 9.34 19.64 14.92
C ARG A 377 10.07 20.05 13.64
N LEU A 378 10.66 21.24 13.62
CA LEU A 378 11.47 21.72 12.49
C LEU A 378 12.70 20.84 12.25
N ALA A 379 13.41 20.46 13.33
CA ALA A 379 14.57 19.57 13.24
C ALA A 379 14.16 18.18 12.71
N ILE A 380 13.04 17.64 13.19
CA ILE A 380 12.48 16.36 12.70
C ILE A 380 12.11 16.48 11.22
N ARG A 381 11.40 17.55 10.82
CA ARG A 381 11.00 17.78 9.42
C ARG A 381 12.20 17.83 8.48
N ASP A 382 13.21 18.62 8.82
CA ASP A 382 14.41 18.78 8.02
C ASP A 382 15.15 17.45 7.85
N TRP A 383 15.35 16.72 8.94
CA TRP A 383 15.97 15.39 8.91
C TRP A 383 15.16 14.39 8.07
N LEU A 384 13.85 14.34 8.26
CA LEU A 384 12.96 13.43 7.54
C LEU A 384 12.99 13.73 6.03
N PHE A 385 12.80 15.00 5.65
CA PHE A 385 12.73 15.38 4.25
C PHE A 385 14.04 15.13 3.51
N ARG A 386 15.19 15.45 4.11
CA ARG A 386 16.51 15.09 3.55
C ARG A 386 16.63 13.58 3.35
N SER A 387 16.19 12.78 4.30
CA SER A 387 16.30 11.32 4.25
C SER A 387 15.42 10.67 3.17
N ILE A 388 14.24 11.25 2.86
CA ILE A 388 13.35 10.74 1.81
C ILE A 388 13.63 11.32 0.42
N VAL A 389 14.25 12.49 0.33
CA VAL A 389 14.73 13.08 -0.93
C VAL A 389 15.94 12.34 -1.46
N LYS A 390 16.83 11.84 -0.59
CA LYS A 390 18.03 11.11 -1.01
C LYS A 390 17.65 9.85 -1.81
N ALA A 391 18.05 9.80 -3.09
CA ALA A 391 17.71 8.70 -3.99
C ALA A 391 18.44 7.40 -3.67
N SER A 392 19.64 7.50 -3.09
CA SER A 392 20.56 6.39 -2.87
C SER A 392 20.15 5.50 -1.69
N GLY A 393 19.10 4.70 -1.80
CA GLY A 393 18.85 3.54 -0.94
C GLY A 393 19.06 3.68 0.58
N ILE A 394 18.86 4.88 1.17
CA ILE A 394 19.03 5.10 2.64
C ILE A 394 18.26 4.05 3.42
N TRP A 395 16.99 3.89 3.10
CA TRP A 395 16.05 3.01 3.80
C TRP A 395 15.91 1.62 3.18
N GLY A 396 16.88 1.20 2.34
CA GLY A 396 16.91 -0.10 1.68
C GLY A 396 17.78 -1.13 2.42
N SER A 397 18.80 -1.66 1.72
CA SER A 397 19.70 -2.68 2.28
C SER A 397 20.37 -2.23 3.58
N GLY A 398 20.52 -3.13 4.56
CA GLY A 398 21.11 -2.84 5.87
C GLY A 398 20.22 -2.03 6.80
N LEU A 399 18.88 -1.99 6.53
CA LEU A 399 17.91 -1.23 7.30
C LEU A 399 17.93 -1.54 8.80
N ASP A 400 17.96 -2.81 9.18
CA ASP A 400 17.91 -3.21 10.58
C ASP A 400 19.13 -2.73 11.38
N THR A 401 20.32 -2.79 10.76
CA THR A 401 21.55 -2.25 11.35
C THR A 401 21.48 -0.73 11.48
N LEU A 402 20.95 -0.04 10.48
CA LEU A 402 20.74 1.39 10.53
C LEU A 402 19.77 1.78 11.64
N LEU A 403 18.60 1.17 11.70
CA LEU A 403 17.59 1.45 12.71
C LEU A 403 18.10 1.21 14.13
N THR A 404 18.86 0.13 14.34
CA THR A 404 19.49 -0.15 15.65
C THR A 404 20.44 0.98 16.05
N ALA A 405 21.29 1.44 15.15
CA ALA A 405 22.22 2.52 15.43
C ALA A 405 21.51 3.86 15.69
N LEU A 406 20.46 4.17 14.92
CA LEU A 406 19.66 5.39 15.16
C LEU A 406 18.91 5.32 16.49
N ARG A 407 18.42 4.14 16.87
CA ARG A 407 17.83 3.89 18.19
C ARG A 407 18.81 4.19 19.32
N GLU A 408 20.04 3.70 19.24
CA GLU A 408 21.10 3.96 20.24
C GLU A 408 21.35 5.46 20.39
N VAL A 409 21.55 6.18 19.28
CA VAL A 409 21.77 7.64 19.28
C VAL A 409 20.59 8.37 19.95
N ILE A 410 19.36 7.99 19.65
CA ILE A 410 18.16 8.63 20.25
C ILE A 410 18.06 8.28 21.72
N ALA A 411 18.34 7.04 22.14
CA ALA A 411 18.31 6.62 23.53
C ALA A 411 19.29 7.41 24.40
N GLU A 412 20.48 7.68 23.87
CA GLU A 412 21.54 8.40 24.57
C GLU A 412 21.34 9.92 24.56
N SER A 413 20.93 10.48 23.42
CA SER A 413 20.99 11.92 23.18
C SER A 413 19.64 12.59 22.89
N GLY A 414 18.53 11.81 22.78
CA GLY A 414 17.19 12.32 22.44
C GLY A 414 16.36 12.82 23.61
N LYS A 415 16.96 13.08 24.78
CA LYS A 415 16.20 13.45 25.98
C LYS A 415 15.55 14.84 25.88
N ASP A 416 16.30 15.83 25.42
CA ASP A 416 15.87 17.23 25.45
C ASP A 416 15.38 17.73 24.09
N ALA A 417 16.00 17.29 22.99
CA ALA A 417 15.64 17.65 21.63
C ALA A 417 15.95 16.49 20.66
N PHE A 418 15.38 16.56 19.46
CA PHE A 418 15.67 15.59 18.40
C PHE A 418 17.13 15.70 17.94
N PRO A 419 17.95 14.64 18.08
CA PRO A 419 19.40 14.72 17.92
C PRO A 419 19.82 14.62 16.43
N SER A 420 19.27 15.49 15.57
CA SER A 420 19.42 15.44 14.10
C SER A 420 20.87 15.33 13.64
N GLU A 421 21.79 16.14 14.19
CA GLU A 421 23.21 16.15 13.83
C GLU A 421 23.92 14.83 14.17
N LEU A 422 23.60 14.24 15.33
CA LEU A 422 24.17 12.95 15.74
C LEU A 422 23.63 11.81 14.87
N LEU A 423 22.34 11.89 14.51
CA LEU A 423 21.72 10.95 13.56
C LEU A 423 22.39 11.04 12.19
N HIS A 424 22.63 12.27 11.66
CA HIS A 424 23.36 12.47 10.40
C HIS A 424 24.76 11.83 10.44
N ARG A 425 25.51 12.03 11.52
CA ARG A 425 26.86 11.44 11.68
C ARG A 425 26.79 9.92 11.73
N SER A 426 25.88 9.36 12.51
CA SER A 426 25.69 7.91 12.62
C SER A 426 25.30 7.27 11.28
N MET A 427 24.47 7.94 10.49
CA MET A 427 24.10 7.53 9.14
C MET A 427 25.30 7.60 8.19
N ALA A 428 26.04 8.70 8.18
CA ALA A 428 27.21 8.90 7.32
C ALA A 428 28.30 7.86 7.57
N GLN A 429 28.58 7.50 8.84
CA GLN A 429 29.53 6.44 9.23
C GLN A 429 29.18 5.06 8.66
N ARG A 430 27.92 4.86 8.27
CA ARG A 430 27.39 3.61 7.68
C ARG A 430 27.19 3.71 6.16
N GLY A 431 27.78 4.73 5.52
CA GLY A 431 27.61 4.99 4.09
C GLY A 431 26.21 5.45 3.69
N LYS A 432 25.42 5.96 4.66
CA LYS A 432 24.05 6.45 4.46
C LYS A 432 23.98 7.98 4.64
N SER A 433 24.94 8.70 4.07
CA SER A 433 25.01 10.16 4.18
C SER A 433 23.73 10.84 3.68
N LEU A 434 23.25 11.84 4.43
CA LEU A 434 22.16 12.73 4.01
C LEU A 434 22.67 14.00 3.31
N GLY A 435 24.00 14.16 3.18
CA GLY A 435 24.59 15.19 2.33
C GLY A 435 24.55 14.79 0.86
N PHE A 436 24.47 15.76 -0.02
CA PHE A 436 24.40 15.59 -1.47
C PHE A 436 25.69 16.06 -2.11
N GLU A 437 26.14 15.34 -3.14
CA GLU A 437 27.21 15.81 -4.04
C GLU A 437 26.61 16.71 -5.13
N GLU A 438 27.43 17.53 -5.78
CA GLU A 438 26.93 18.46 -6.81
C GLU A 438 26.20 17.75 -7.95
N ALA A 439 26.71 16.61 -8.40
CA ALA A 439 26.03 15.81 -9.42
C ALA A 439 24.65 15.33 -8.98
N GLU A 440 24.48 14.93 -7.70
CA GLU A 440 23.19 14.55 -7.15
C GLU A 440 22.22 15.74 -7.07
N ILE A 441 22.75 16.96 -6.80
CA ILE A 441 21.96 18.20 -6.79
C ILE A 441 21.49 18.53 -8.21
N ASP A 442 22.38 18.38 -9.20
CA ASP A 442 22.01 18.59 -10.60
C ASP A 442 20.92 17.62 -11.06
N ASP A 443 20.96 16.35 -10.62
CA ASP A 443 19.90 15.36 -10.86
C ASP A 443 18.56 15.77 -10.23
N LEU A 444 18.56 16.41 -9.04
CA LEU A 444 17.33 16.89 -8.40
C LEU A 444 16.62 17.96 -9.23
N LEU A 445 17.34 18.78 -9.99
CA LEU A 445 16.76 19.82 -10.85
C LEU A 445 15.97 19.24 -12.03
N HIS A 446 16.28 18.01 -12.42
CA HIS A 446 15.60 17.28 -13.49
C HIS A 446 14.42 16.40 -13.02
N LEU A 447 14.06 16.44 -11.72
CA LEU A 447 12.90 15.72 -11.21
C LEU A 447 11.63 16.19 -11.90
N GLN A 448 10.84 15.22 -12.36
CA GLN A 448 9.60 15.46 -13.09
C GLN A 448 8.40 15.57 -12.14
N TYR A 449 7.39 16.35 -12.54
CA TYR A 449 6.11 16.40 -11.85
C TYR A 449 5.54 15.00 -11.61
N GLY A 450 5.13 14.71 -10.36
CA GLY A 450 4.67 13.40 -9.92
C GLY A 450 5.74 12.52 -9.27
N ASP A 451 7.03 12.89 -9.34
CA ASP A 451 8.05 12.23 -8.51
C ASP A 451 7.80 12.54 -7.02
N ARG A 452 7.78 11.50 -6.20
CA ARG A 452 7.50 11.60 -4.76
C ARG A 452 8.49 12.48 -3.98
N ARG A 453 9.67 12.78 -4.55
CA ARG A 453 10.69 13.65 -3.96
C ARG A 453 10.37 15.14 -4.15
N ILE A 454 9.53 15.51 -5.12
CA ILE A 454 9.24 16.91 -5.45
C ILE A 454 8.64 17.66 -4.25
N PHE A 455 7.61 17.10 -3.62
CA PHE A 455 6.96 17.76 -2.50
C PHE A 455 7.91 17.99 -1.30
N PRO A 456 8.64 16.98 -0.78
CA PRO A 456 9.62 17.17 0.28
C PRO A 456 10.75 18.15 -0.11
N LEU A 457 11.22 18.10 -1.37
CA LEU A 457 12.27 18.98 -1.86
C LEU A 457 11.82 20.45 -1.92
N LEU A 458 10.63 20.71 -2.46
CA LEU A 458 10.05 22.05 -2.45
C LEU A 458 9.78 22.55 -1.04
N SER A 459 9.42 21.66 -0.11
CA SER A 459 9.21 22.00 1.30
C SER A 459 10.51 22.36 2.04
N LEU A 460 11.63 21.76 1.64
CA LEU A 460 12.97 22.16 2.13
C LEU A 460 13.40 23.51 1.55
N LEU A 461 13.17 23.73 0.25
CA LEU A 461 13.52 24.98 -0.44
C LEU A 461 12.71 26.18 0.08
N PHE A 462 11.43 25.94 0.44
CA PHE A 462 10.47 26.97 0.82
C PHE A 462 9.86 26.72 2.21
N PRO A 463 10.67 26.84 3.29
CA PRO A 463 10.28 26.46 4.65
C PRO A 463 9.20 27.36 5.29
N PHE A 464 8.85 28.48 4.65
CA PHE A 464 7.81 29.43 5.08
C PHE A 464 6.39 28.96 4.72
N VAL A 465 6.25 27.88 3.97
CA VAL A 465 4.94 27.31 3.64
C VAL A 465 4.30 26.73 4.90
N ASP A 466 3.08 27.20 5.21
CA ASP A 466 2.30 26.71 6.35
C ASP A 466 1.41 25.53 5.93
N PHE A 467 1.80 24.34 6.31
CA PHE A 467 1.10 23.10 5.95
C PHE A 467 -0.19 22.83 6.77
N HIS A 468 -0.67 23.77 7.57
CA HIS A 468 -2.03 23.68 8.11
C HIS A 468 -3.09 23.77 7.01
N ASN A 469 -2.74 24.37 5.86
CA ASN A 469 -3.53 24.38 4.65
C ASN A 469 -3.06 23.28 3.68
N GLN A 470 -3.94 22.83 2.80
CA GLN A 470 -3.56 21.88 1.74
C GLN A 470 -2.73 22.60 0.68
N PHE A 471 -1.51 22.14 0.47
CA PHE A 471 -0.65 22.58 -0.61
C PHE A 471 -0.55 21.51 -1.70
N HIS A 472 -0.51 21.98 -2.93
CA HIS A 472 -0.32 21.17 -4.12
C HIS A 472 0.96 21.58 -4.84
N VAL A 473 1.61 20.61 -5.46
CA VAL A 473 2.65 20.91 -6.43
C VAL A 473 1.96 21.43 -7.69
N ASP A 474 2.26 22.67 -8.07
CA ASP A 474 1.70 23.38 -9.20
C ASP A 474 2.79 23.78 -10.19
N HIS A 475 2.43 23.92 -11.47
CA HIS A 475 3.31 24.42 -12.50
C HIS A 475 3.27 25.96 -12.55
N VAL A 476 4.42 26.63 -12.43
CA VAL A 476 4.50 28.08 -12.55
C VAL A 476 3.95 28.52 -13.92
N TYR A 477 4.54 28.00 -15.01
CA TYR A 477 3.97 28.07 -16.36
C TYR A 477 3.09 26.85 -16.61
N PRO A 478 1.80 27.01 -16.92
CA PRO A 478 0.86 25.90 -16.99
C PRO A 478 1.26 24.83 -18.02
N ARG A 479 1.38 23.59 -17.60
CA ARG A 479 1.72 22.43 -18.47
C ARG A 479 0.86 22.37 -19.74
N SER A 480 -0.41 22.72 -19.61
CA SER A 480 -1.34 22.72 -20.75
C SER A 480 -0.92 23.62 -21.91
N ARG A 481 -0.01 24.58 -21.70
CA ARG A 481 0.55 25.44 -22.74
C ARG A 481 1.66 24.76 -23.53
N PHE A 482 2.31 23.75 -22.98
CA PHE A 482 3.48 23.07 -23.54
C PHE A 482 3.11 21.76 -24.27
N THR A 483 1.95 21.68 -24.88
CA THR A 483 1.63 20.57 -25.79
C THR A 483 2.19 20.85 -27.19
N ARG A 484 2.71 19.81 -27.90
CA ARG A 484 3.27 19.91 -29.26
C ARG A 484 2.45 20.82 -30.16
N LYS A 485 1.13 20.63 -30.21
CA LYS A 485 0.22 21.43 -31.04
C LYS A 485 0.26 22.94 -30.70
N ARG A 486 0.36 23.27 -29.41
CA ARG A 486 0.39 24.67 -28.94
C ARG A 486 1.75 25.30 -29.14
N LEU A 487 2.83 24.57 -28.91
CA LEU A 487 4.21 25.03 -29.11
C LEU A 487 4.46 25.35 -30.58
N ILE A 488 4.10 24.47 -31.51
CA ILE A 488 4.22 24.72 -32.94
C ILE A 488 3.37 25.93 -33.37
N LYS A 489 2.14 26.05 -32.83
CA LYS A 489 1.28 27.22 -33.10
C LYS A 489 1.88 28.53 -32.60
N ALA A 490 2.67 28.49 -31.52
CA ALA A 490 3.39 29.64 -30.96
C ALA A 490 4.70 29.94 -31.70
N GLY A 491 5.04 29.20 -32.77
CA GLY A 491 6.25 29.42 -33.57
C GLY A 491 7.51 28.71 -33.07
N VAL A 492 7.36 27.77 -32.12
CA VAL A 492 8.50 26.96 -31.64
C VAL A 492 8.95 25.97 -32.71
N ALA A 493 10.25 25.91 -32.96
CA ALA A 493 10.86 24.97 -33.89
C ALA A 493 10.65 23.52 -33.41
N GLU A 494 10.42 22.58 -34.34
CA GLU A 494 10.01 21.21 -34.04
C GLU A 494 11.04 20.46 -33.20
N GLU A 495 12.33 20.72 -33.40
CA GLU A 495 13.46 20.15 -32.68
C GLU A 495 13.48 20.52 -31.20
N ARG A 496 12.84 21.64 -30.84
CA ARG A 496 12.79 22.12 -29.45
C ARG A 496 11.53 21.69 -28.68
N VAL A 497 10.57 21.11 -29.36
CA VAL A 497 9.27 20.76 -28.74
C VAL A 497 9.43 19.78 -27.58
N GLU A 498 10.17 18.70 -27.78
CA GLU A 498 10.38 17.67 -26.74
C GLU A 498 11.15 18.22 -25.53
N GLU A 499 12.11 19.11 -25.76
CA GLU A 499 12.85 19.77 -24.69
C GLU A 499 11.93 20.63 -23.84
N LEU A 500 11.10 21.47 -24.45
CA LEU A 500 10.18 22.35 -23.75
C LEU A 500 9.05 21.58 -23.03
N GLU A 501 8.53 20.50 -23.62
CA GLU A 501 7.57 19.60 -22.95
C GLU A 501 8.19 18.98 -21.69
N ARG A 502 9.45 18.56 -21.73
CA ARG A 502 10.17 18.01 -20.59
C ARG A 502 10.45 19.09 -19.53
N HIS A 503 10.99 20.26 -19.90
CA HIS A 503 11.29 21.37 -19.00
C HIS A 503 10.02 21.88 -18.29
N ALA A 504 8.86 21.81 -18.96
CA ALA A 504 7.58 22.20 -18.36
C ALA A 504 7.21 21.35 -17.14
N ASP A 505 7.65 20.11 -17.07
CA ASP A 505 7.37 19.19 -15.94
C ASP A 505 8.53 19.11 -14.93
N GLU A 506 9.69 19.73 -15.19
CA GLU A 506 10.86 19.69 -14.30
C GLU A 506 10.76 20.67 -13.11
N LEU A 507 11.52 20.37 -12.04
CA LEU A 507 11.54 21.13 -10.78
C LEU A 507 11.61 22.66 -10.97
N PRO A 508 12.40 23.24 -11.91
CA PRO A 508 12.45 24.69 -12.12
C PRO A 508 11.10 25.32 -12.51
N ASN A 509 10.15 24.54 -13.05
CA ASN A 509 8.80 25.02 -13.34
C ASN A 509 7.78 24.67 -12.25
N LEU A 510 8.19 24.08 -11.13
CA LEU A 510 7.27 23.63 -10.08
C LEU A 510 7.34 24.53 -8.84
N GLN A 511 6.20 24.65 -8.14
CA GLN A 511 6.06 25.40 -6.89
C GLN A 511 5.06 24.73 -5.95
N LEU A 512 5.08 25.10 -4.67
CA LEU A 512 4.01 24.78 -3.73
C LEU A 512 2.99 25.89 -3.74
N LEU A 513 1.74 25.56 -4.01
CA LEU A 513 0.64 26.53 -4.02
C LEU A 513 -0.52 26.00 -3.17
N GLU A 514 -1.11 26.87 -2.35
CA GLU A 514 -2.27 26.52 -1.55
C GLU A 514 -3.44 26.08 -2.44
N GLY A 515 -4.19 25.05 -2.03
CA GLY A 515 -5.23 24.44 -2.86
C GLY A 515 -6.28 25.41 -3.37
N ALA A 516 -6.72 26.38 -2.54
CA ALA A 516 -7.64 27.44 -2.96
C ALA A 516 -7.02 28.31 -4.07
N THR A 517 -5.80 28.77 -3.86
CA THR A 517 -5.04 29.60 -4.81
C THR A 517 -4.74 28.84 -6.10
N ASN A 518 -4.40 27.54 -6.00
CA ASN A 518 -4.18 26.69 -7.17
C ASN A 518 -5.46 26.53 -8.02
N ASN A 519 -6.61 26.38 -7.37
CA ASN A 519 -7.90 26.32 -8.04
C ASN A 519 -8.28 27.63 -8.75
N GLU A 520 -7.83 28.77 -8.25
CA GLU A 520 -8.02 30.08 -8.91
C GLU A 520 -7.06 30.25 -10.09
N LYS A 521 -5.79 29.85 -9.93
CA LYS A 521 -4.75 29.98 -10.96
C LYS A 521 -5.07 29.17 -12.22
N ARG A 522 -5.43 27.91 -12.07
CA ARG A 522 -5.74 26.98 -13.19
C ARG A 522 -4.66 27.03 -14.30
N THR A 523 -5.06 27.51 -15.49
CA THR A 523 -4.21 27.64 -16.68
C THR A 523 -3.78 29.07 -16.98
N ALA A 524 -3.88 29.97 -15.99
CA ALA A 524 -3.44 31.36 -16.16
C ALA A 524 -1.93 31.43 -16.32
N MET A 525 -1.46 32.27 -17.21
CA MET A 525 -0.03 32.55 -17.38
C MET A 525 0.50 33.32 -16.17
N PRO A 526 1.78 33.09 -15.79
CA PRO A 526 2.29 33.53 -14.50
C PRO A 526 2.35 35.06 -14.34
N GLY A 527 2.64 35.83 -15.39
CA GLY A 527 2.65 37.30 -15.33
C GLY A 527 1.27 37.88 -15.06
N SER A 528 0.26 37.46 -15.82
CA SER A 528 -1.13 37.86 -15.66
C SER A 528 -1.70 37.42 -14.31
N TRP A 529 -1.37 36.21 -13.86
CA TRP A 529 -1.82 35.70 -12.56
C TRP A 529 -1.21 36.51 -11.41
N LEU A 530 0.11 36.77 -11.46
CA LEU A 530 0.80 37.57 -10.44
C LEU A 530 0.19 38.96 -10.30
N ALA A 531 -0.04 39.65 -11.43
CA ALA A 531 -0.64 40.98 -11.45
C ALA A 531 -2.06 41.02 -10.84
N LYS A 532 -2.84 39.96 -11.06
CA LYS A 532 -4.19 39.83 -10.52
C LYS A 532 -4.19 39.48 -9.03
N HIS A 533 -3.34 38.54 -8.62
CA HIS A 533 -3.34 37.98 -7.25
C HIS A 533 -2.59 38.88 -6.25
N HIS A 534 -1.54 39.58 -6.72
CA HIS A 534 -0.72 40.51 -5.92
C HIS A 534 -0.80 41.92 -6.49
N ALA A 535 -1.92 42.62 -6.26
CA ALA A 535 -2.12 44.01 -6.73
C ALA A 535 -1.11 45.00 -6.13
N ASN A 536 -0.52 44.70 -4.94
CA ASN A 536 0.51 45.49 -4.33
C ASN A 536 1.90 45.08 -4.87
N LYS A 537 2.64 46.03 -5.46
CA LYS A 537 3.98 45.82 -6.03
C LYS A 537 4.97 45.20 -5.01
N THR A 538 4.91 45.63 -3.74
CA THR A 538 5.78 45.08 -2.69
C THR A 538 5.46 43.62 -2.40
N ALA A 539 4.16 43.28 -2.30
CA ALA A 539 3.74 41.89 -2.09
C ALA A 539 4.12 40.99 -3.28
N ALA A 540 3.94 41.50 -4.50
CA ALA A 540 4.36 40.77 -5.72
C ALA A 540 5.88 40.53 -5.73
N ARG A 541 6.67 41.54 -5.38
CA ARG A 541 8.14 41.42 -5.32
C ARG A 541 8.55 40.40 -4.25
N ASN A 542 7.99 40.47 -3.03
CA ASN A 542 8.27 39.50 -1.97
C ASN A 542 7.91 38.08 -2.38
N TYR A 543 6.80 37.88 -3.08
CA TYR A 543 6.41 36.59 -3.61
C TYR A 543 7.44 36.04 -4.61
N LEU A 544 7.88 36.85 -5.58
CA LEU A 544 8.89 36.47 -6.56
C LEU A 544 10.23 36.09 -5.90
N GLU A 545 10.70 36.91 -4.95
CA GLU A 545 11.94 36.68 -4.22
C GLU A 545 11.84 35.40 -3.34
N ASN A 546 10.78 35.26 -2.56
CA ASN A 546 10.60 34.10 -1.67
C ASN A 546 10.50 32.78 -2.44
N HIS A 547 9.87 32.76 -3.61
CA HIS A 547 9.73 31.58 -4.45
C HIS A 547 10.81 31.43 -5.52
N LEU A 548 11.84 32.30 -5.52
CA LEU A 548 12.95 32.31 -6.47
C LEU A 548 12.50 32.37 -7.94
N LEU A 549 11.38 33.04 -8.21
CA LEU A 549 10.74 33.01 -9.54
C LEU A 549 11.42 33.95 -10.56
N GLY A 550 12.02 35.04 -10.12
CA GLY A 550 12.60 36.04 -11.01
C GLY A 550 11.55 36.75 -11.85
N THR A 551 11.86 37.04 -13.11
CA THR A 551 10.97 37.73 -14.03
C THR A 551 9.96 36.76 -14.65
N LEU A 552 8.67 37.04 -14.54
CA LEU A 552 7.58 36.24 -15.12
C LEU A 552 6.99 36.98 -16.34
N GLY A 553 6.82 36.25 -17.44
CA GLY A 553 6.10 36.71 -18.63
C GLY A 553 4.86 35.91 -18.93
N ASP A 554 4.11 36.32 -19.95
CA ASP A 554 2.89 35.65 -20.38
C ASP A 554 3.04 34.91 -21.73
N GLU A 555 4.18 35.08 -22.39
CA GLU A 555 4.47 34.44 -23.67
C GLU A 555 5.36 33.19 -23.46
N ILE A 556 5.25 32.23 -24.37
CA ILE A 556 6.05 30.97 -24.29
C ILE A 556 7.53 31.22 -24.48
N ASP A 557 7.92 32.22 -25.25
CA ASP A 557 9.33 32.61 -25.48
C ASP A 557 10.02 33.09 -24.20
N THR A 558 9.26 33.62 -23.23
CA THR A 558 9.80 34.03 -21.93
C THR A 558 10.10 32.85 -20.99
N PHE A 559 9.61 31.66 -21.31
CA PHE A 559 9.79 30.48 -20.49
C PHE A 559 11.24 30.02 -20.40
N ASP A 560 12.01 30.05 -21.49
CA ASP A 560 13.41 29.60 -21.51
C ASP A 560 14.27 30.44 -20.58
N ILE A 561 14.08 31.75 -20.58
CA ILE A 561 14.79 32.68 -19.70
C ILE A 561 14.43 32.39 -18.24
N PHE A 562 13.12 32.32 -17.96
CA PHE A 562 12.61 31.99 -16.64
C PHE A 562 13.17 30.65 -16.13
N TYR A 563 13.11 29.60 -16.96
CA TYR A 563 13.55 28.25 -16.60
C TYR A 563 15.06 28.25 -16.25
N SER A 564 15.90 28.84 -17.13
CA SER A 564 17.34 28.85 -16.93
C SER A 564 17.75 29.66 -15.70
N GLU A 565 17.17 30.85 -15.51
CA GLU A 565 17.45 31.68 -14.34
C GLU A 565 16.99 31.03 -13.02
N ARG A 566 15.79 30.45 -13.03
CA ARG A 566 15.27 29.80 -11.83
C ARG A 566 16.02 28.52 -11.50
N ARG A 567 16.43 27.78 -12.53
CA ARG A 567 17.26 26.58 -12.37
C ARG A 567 18.55 26.91 -11.63
N GLU A 568 19.22 27.98 -12.00
CA GLU A 568 20.47 28.38 -11.33
C GLU A 568 20.23 28.84 -9.90
N ARG A 569 19.23 29.67 -9.64
CA ARG A 569 18.84 30.07 -8.26
C ARG A 569 18.46 28.88 -7.36
N LEU A 570 17.76 27.90 -7.92
CA LEU A 570 17.42 26.67 -7.19
C LEU A 570 18.66 25.83 -6.93
N ARG A 571 19.58 25.73 -7.90
CA ARG A 571 20.85 25.02 -7.75
C ARG A 571 21.70 25.60 -6.62
N GLU A 572 21.93 26.91 -6.62
CA GLU A 572 22.62 27.60 -5.55
C GLU A 572 21.98 27.34 -4.17
N LYS A 573 20.68 27.49 -4.10
CA LYS A 573 19.91 27.22 -2.85
C LYS A 573 20.01 25.78 -2.38
N LEU A 574 19.99 24.82 -3.30
CA LEU A 574 20.12 23.39 -2.98
C LEU A 574 21.54 23.05 -2.51
N ILE A 575 22.58 23.65 -3.11
CA ILE A 575 23.96 23.51 -2.63
C ILE A 575 24.06 24.01 -1.19
N ASP A 576 23.54 25.18 -0.90
CA ASP A 576 23.56 25.74 0.45
C ASP A 576 22.84 24.87 1.47
N LEU A 577 21.71 24.27 1.07
CA LEU A 577 20.87 23.47 1.95
C LEU A 577 21.38 22.03 2.12
N LEU A 578 21.85 21.39 1.04
CA LEU A 578 22.01 19.94 0.98
C LEU A 578 23.46 19.47 0.84
N ALA A 579 24.39 20.34 0.35
CA ALA A 579 25.76 19.91 0.11
C ALA A 579 26.46 19.46 1.39
N THR A 580 27.33 18.47 1.24
CA THR A 580 28.22 18.05 2.32
C THR A 580 29.24 19.14 2.63
N PRO A 581 29.66 19.32 3.88
CA PRO A 581 30.67 20.34 4.24
C PRO A 581 32.00 20.23 3.46
N GLN A 582 32.29 19.09 2.83
CA GLN A 582 33.49 18.85 2.03
C GLN A 582 33.38 19.39 0.58
N THR A 583 32.15 19.64 0.09
CA THR A 583 31.89 20.20 -1.26
C THR A 583 31.80 21.73 -1.28
N ARG A 584 31.83 22.40 -0.14
CA ARG A 584 31.91 23.85 -0.09
C ARG A 584 33.35 24.28 -0.48
N THR A 585 33.58 24.54 -1.75
CA THR A 585 34.78 25.27 -2.19
C THR A 585 34.80 26.60 -1.44
N PRO A 586 35.89 26.96 -0.72
CA PRO A 586 35.94 28.26 -0.08
C PRO A 586 35.85 29.31 -1.18
N VAL A 587 34.82 30.12 -1.15
CA VAL A 587 34.82 31.38 -1.91
C VAL A 587 36.05 32.14 -1.41
N ALA A 588 37.07 32.27 -2.26
CA ALA A 588 38.23 33.07 -1.96
C ALA A 588 37.74 34.49 -1.62
N SER A 589 37.89 34.85 -0.36
CA SER A 589 37.76 36.26 0.02
C SER A 589 38.88 37.00 -0.68
N GLU A 590 38.59 37.69 -1.77
CA GLU A 590 39.43 38.76 -2.24
C GLU A 590 39.45 39.83 -1.15
N ALA A 591 40.50 39.76 -0.36
CA ALA A 591 40.88 40.85 0.49
C ALA A 591 41.66 41.86 -0.36
N GLU A 592 41.08 43.02 -0.54
CA GLU A 592 41.79 44.31 -0.50
C GLU A 592 40.80 45.41 -0.16
#